data_28368c77f75bdc6b4dea28a4183bf193
#
_entry.id   28368c77f75bdc6b4dea28a4183bf193
#
_cell.length_a   1.000
_cell.length_b   1.000
_cell.length_c   1.000
_cell.angle_alpha   90.00
_cell.angle_beta   90.00
_cell.angle_gamma   90.00
#
_symmetry.space_group_name_H-M   'P 1'
#
loop_
_entity.id
_entity.type
_entity.pdbx_description
1 polymer ?
#
loop_
_entity_poly.entity_id
_entity_poly.type
_entity_poly.pdbx_seq_one_letter_code
_entity_poly.pdbx_strand_id
1 'polypeptide(L)'
;ALFVGAYLSKLDMHFITRGDVFNPKMMWFFRLTNQVPIFRFRDGYENLKKNNNSMEFCYDALGRNQRIIIFSEGDCKTEKHLRPIQKGTARMAFGAYDATGQDKTLIYPVGINYIEPHSFRSSILISQGEPLRLIDYIPLYKENPHKAIKLLTDDLEFQLKKEVLHIEEKEAEKLAQTGFEILDNAYPGTLFSLAKNSQLFNRLKMWSIQVNKEAKDPDSSWLVDLKELKDILISSRIKTKWPFF
;
A
#
# COMPACT_ATOMS: atom_id res chain seq x y z
N ALA A 1 5.81 4.59 4.95
CA ALA A 1 6.67 3.76 5.82
C ALA A 1 6.64 4.26 7.27
N LEU A 2 7.00 5.52 7.57
CA LEU A 2 7.07 6.06 8.94
C LEU A 2 5.76 5.93 9.72
N PHE A 3 4.61 6.19 9.09
CA PHE A 3 3.30 6.06 9.74
C PHE A 3 2.96 4.61 10.09
N VAL A 4 3.26 3.66 9.21
CA VAL A 4 3.08 2.23 9.49
C VAL A 4 4.01 1.79 10.61
N GLY A 5 5.27 2.26 10.59
CA GLY A 5 6.23 2.02 11.66
C GLY A 5 5.80 2.60 13.00
N ALA A 6 5.27 3.82 13.03
CA ALA A 6 4.75 4.43 14.24
C ALA A 6 3.53 3.69 14.80
N TYR A 7 2.63 3.22 13.93
CA TYR A 7 1.46 2.44 14.32
C TYR A 7 1.84 1.07 14.89
N LEU A 8 2.89 0.46 14.36
CA LEU A 8 3.36 -0.89 14.70
C LEU A 8 4.64 -0.85 15.55
N SER A 9 4.96 0.28 16.19
CA SER A 9 6.25 0.59 16.85
C SER A 9 6.72 -0.38 17.95
N LYS A 10 5.85 -1.29 18.41
CA LYS A 10 6.20 -2.33 19.39
C LYS A 10 6.79 -3.60 18.75
N LEU A 11 6.96 -3.62 17.44
CA LEU A 11 7.35 -4.80 16.69
C LEU A 11 8.73 -4.60 16.07
N ASP A 12 9.60 -5.61 16.18
CA ASP A 12 10.86 -5.62 15.43
C ASP A 12 10.56 -5.70 13.93
N MET A 13 10.73 -4.58 13.24
CA MET A 13 10.38 -4.42 11.84
C MET A 13 11.51 -3.84 11.04
N HIS A 14 11.69 -4.38 9.84
CA HIS A 14 12.60 -3.85 8.83
C HIS A 14 11.80 -3.30 7.65
N PHE A 15 12.26 -2.19 7.10
CA PHE A 15 11.61 -1.50 6.00
C PHE A 15 12.44 -1.62 4.73
N ILE A 16 11.91 -2.26 3.71
CA ILE A 16 12.54 -2.24 2.39
C ILE A 16 12.39 -0.85 1.80
N THR A 17 13.52 -0.20 1.58
CA THR A 17 13.59 1.17 1.08
C THR A 17 14.46 1.24 -0.18
N ARG A 18 14.11 2.12 -1.10
CA ARG A 18 14.87 2.33 -2.34
C ARG A 18 16.33 2.69 -2.03
N GLY A 19 17.24 1.99 -2.67
CA GLY A 19 18.69 2.15 -2.45
C GLY A 19 19.23 3.54 -2.85
N ASP A 20 18.57 4.21 -3.82
CA ASP A 20 18.97 5.54 -4.29
C ASP A 20 18.74 6.67 -3.26
N VAL A 21 17.91 6.45 -2.23
CA VAL A 21 17.72 7.44 -1.15
C VAL A 21 18.77 7.32 -0.03
N PHE A 22 19.58 6.27 -0.04
CA PHE A 22 20.62 6.07 0.98
C PHE A 22 21.81 6.99 0.77
N ASN A 23 21.81 8.09 1.50
CA ASN A 23 22.94 9.01 1.53
C ASN A 23 23.92 8.59 2.64
N PRO A 24 25.24 8.49 2.37
CA PRO A 24 26.24 8.15 3.38
C PRO A 24 26.19 9.02 4.64
N LYS A 25 25.84 10.31 4.51
CA LYS A 25 25.71 11.25 5.64
C LYS A 25 24.52 10.93 6.55
N MET A 26 23.52 10.22 6.04
CA MET A 26 22.32 9.83 6.78
C MET A 26 22.27 8.34 7.14
N MET A 27 23.36 7.61 6.94
CA MET A 27 23.40 6.16 7.18
C MET A 27 23.02 5.79 8.62
N TRP A 28 23.39 6.63 9.59
CA TRP A 28 23.01 6.44 10.99
C TRP A 28 21.49 6.45 11.17
N PHE A 29 20.76 7.32 10.46
CA PHE A 29 19.29 7.40 10.50
C PHE A 29 18.65 6.15 9.90
N PHE A 30 19.15 5.68 8.74
CA PHE A 30 18.61 4.47 8.11
C PHE A 30 18.83 3.22 8.97
N ARG A 31 19.95 3.13 9.67
CA ARG A 31 20.21 2.05 10.64
C ARG A 31 19.31 2.14 11.86
N LEU A 32 19.14 3.33 12.42
CA LEU A 32 18.25 3.55 13.57
C LEU A 32 16.79 3.22 13.26
N THR A 33 16.37 3.40 12.02
CA THR A 33 15.00 3.12 11.55
C THR A 33 14.84 1.75 10.87
N ASN A 34 15.81 0.86 11.02
CA ASN A 34 15.80 -0.51 10.47
C ASN A 34 15.48 -0.56 8.96
N GLN A 35 16.03 0.37 8.18
CA GLN A 35 15.81 0.40 6.74
C GLN A 35 16.84 -0.45 6.00
N VAL A 36 16.35 -1.27 5.06
CA VAL A 36 17.15 -2.17 4.24
C VAL A 36 17.09 -1.67 2.79
N PRO A 37 18.24 -1.35 2.16
CA PRO A 37 18.27 -0.83 0.79
C PRO A 37 17.94 -1.93 -0.21
N ILE A 38 17.09 -1.60 -1.20
CA ILE A 38 16.90 -2.42 -2.38
C ILE A 38 17.06 -1.55 -3.63
N PHE A 39 17.85 -2.05 -4.59
CA PHE A 39 18.10 -1.37 -5.85
C PHE A 39 17.27 -1.98 -6.96
N ARG A 40 16.71 -1.14 -7.82
CA ARG A 40 15.91 -1.55 -8.97
C ARG A 40 16.78 -1.66 -10.21
N PHE A 41 16.30 -2.33 -11.25
CA PHE A 41 17.02 -2.47 -12.50
C PHE A 41 17.46 -1.12 -13.09
N ARG A 42 16.60 -0.11 -12.99
CA ARG A 42 16.90 1.27 -13.45
C ARG A 42 17.98 1.99 -12.64
N ASP A 43 18.34 1.47 -11.46
CA ASP A 43 19.37 2.06 -10.59
C ASP A 43 20.79 1.59 -10.98
N GLY A 44 20.93 0.80 -12.06
CA GLY A 44 22.17 0.32 -12.64
C GLY A 44 22.54 -1.10 -12.21
N TYR A 45 23.15 -1.85 -13.14
CA TYR A 45 23.47 -3.27 -12.96
C TYR A 45 24.43 -3.54 -11.79
N GLU A 46 25.40 -2.66 -11.56
CA GLU A 46 26.36 -2.80 -10.44
C GLU A 46 25.66 -2.69 -9.07
N ASN A 47 24.64 -1.86 -8.99
CA ASN A 47 23.87 -1.72 -7.75
C ASN A 47 22.98 -2.94 -7.48
N LEU A 48 22.54 -3.64 -8.52
CA LEU A 48 21.74 -4.87 -8.36
C LEU A 48 22.53 -5.96 -7.62
N LYS A 49 23.84 -6.03 -7.77
CA LYS A 49 24.67 -6.99 -7.03
C LYS A 49 24.63 -6.77 -5.52
N LYS A 50 24.40 -5.54 -5.07
CA LYS A 50 24.26 -5.19 -3.65
C LYS A 50 22.97 -5.74 -3.05
N ASN A 51 21.98 -6.09 -3.88
CA ASN A 51 20.73 -6.68 -3.41
C ASN A 51 20.94 -8.05 -2.77
N ASN A 52 21.98 -8.80 -3.14
CA ASN A 52 22.24 -10.12 -2.56
C ASN A 52 22.38 -10.01 -1.04
N ASN A 53 23.19 -9.09 -0.54
CA ASN A 53 23.39 -8.88 0.89
C ASN A 53 22.09 -8.44 1.59
N SER A 54 21.30 -7.57 0.93
CA SER A 54 20.01 -7.11 1.46
C SER A 54 18.98 -8.24 1.50
N MET A 55 18.98 -9.12 0.51
CA MET A 55 18.08 -10.28 0.47
C MET A 55 18.47 -11.31 1.51
N GLU A 56 19.75 -11.63 1.64
CA GLU A 56 20.28 -12.54 2.69
C GLU A 56 19.92 -12.04 4.09
N PHE A 57 20.09 -10.74 4.34
CA PHE A 57 19.64 -10.12 5.59
C PHE A 57 18.14 -10.32 5.82
N CYS A 58 17.31 -10.13 4.79
CA CYS A 58 15.86 -10.31 4.89
C CYS A 58 15.49 -11.77 5.15
N TYR A 59 16.18 -12.73 4.53
CA TYR A 59 15.94 -14.16 4.76
C TYR A 59 16.24 -14.55 6.20
N ASP A 60 17.37 -14.09 6.72
CA ASP A 60 17.78 -14.33 8.10
C ASP A 60 16.83 -13.64 9.11
N ALA A 61 16.39 -12.41 8.83
CA ALA A 61 15.41 -11.71 9.65
C ALA A 61 14.06 -12.46 9.71
N LEU A 62 13.56 -12.95 8.57
CA LEU A 62 12.35 -13.77 8.53
C LEU A 62 12.54 -15.10 9.26
N GLY A 63 13.71 -15.73 9.12
CA GLY A 63 14.06 -16.95 9.87
C GLY A 63 14.06 -16.76 11.38
N ARG A 64 14.36 -15.56 11.87
CA ARG A 64 14.28 -15.16 13.28
C ARG A 64 12.90 -14.64 13.71
N ASN A 65 11.86 -14.83 12.91
CA ASN A 65 10.51 -14.32 13.14
C ASN A 65 10.41 -12.80 13.24
N GLN A 66 11.38 -12.07 12.67
CA GLN A 66 11.30 -10.62 12.51
C GLN A 66 10.37 -10.27 11.35
N ARG A 67 9.93 -9.01 11.29
CA ARG A 67 8.94 -8.56 10.32
C ARG A 67 9.58 -7.67 9.26
N ILE A 68 9.12 -7.82 8.02
CA ILE A 68 9.60 -7.02 6.90
C ILE A 68 8.40 -6.32 6.26
N ILE A 69 8.51 -5.02 6.07
CA ILE A 69 7.56 -4.22 5.30
C ILE A 69 8.14 -3.98 3.92
N ILE A 70 7.38 -4.39 2.91
CA ILE A 70 7.72 -4.19 1.51
C ILE A 70 6.58 -3.51 0.76
N PHE A 71 6.90 -2.50 -0.04
CA PHE A 71 5.94 -1.85 -0.94
C PHE A 71 5.97 -2.58 -2.29
N SER A 72 5.03 -3.49 -2.46
CA SER A 72 5.02 -4.46 -3.57
C SER A 72 4.78 -3.84 -4.95
N GLU A 73 4.27 -2.61 -5.03
CA GLU A 73 4.13 -1.85 -6.28
C GLU A 73 5.49 -1.40 -6.86
N GLY A 74 6.52 -1.30 -6.03
CA GLY A 74 7.87 -0.93 -6.45
C GLY A 74 8.05 0.53 -6.91
N ASP A 75 7.00 1.35 -6.87
CA ASP A 75 7.02 2.77 -7.21
C ASP A 75 6.09 3.58 -6.30
N CYS A 76 6.28 4.90 -6.25
CA CYS A 76 5.46 5.81 -5.45
C CYS A 76 4.74 6.78 -6.40
N LYS A 77 3.40 6.70 -6.44
CA LYS A 77 2.55 7.69 -7.09
C LYS A 77 1.39 8.04 -6.18
N THR A 78 0.80 9.19 -6.43
CA THR A 78 -0.31 9.72 -5.64
C THR A 78 -1.68 9.36 -6.22
N GLU A 79 -1.72 8.50 -7.23
CA GLU A 79 -2.94 8.02 -7.88
C GLU A 79 -3.68 7.04 -6.96
N LYS A 80 -5.01 7.07 -6.96
CA LYS A 80 -5.87 6.10 -6.26
C LYS A 80 -6.08 4.84 -7.11
N HIS A 81 -5.00 4.28 -7.60
CA HIS A 81 -5.00 3.11 -8.44
C HIS A 81 -3.91 2.14 -7.98
N LEU A 82 -4.31 0.92 -7.58
CA LEU A 82 -3.34 -0.14 -7.30
C LEU A 82 -2.71 -0.58 -8.61
N ARG A 83 -1.42 -0.47 -8.70
CA ARG A 83 -0.64 -0.94 -9.85
C ARG A 83 -0.37 -2.42 -9.76
N PRO A 84 -0.04 -3.06 -10.89
CA PRO A 84 0.44 -4.43 -10.88
C PRO A 84 1.60 -4.58 -9.91
N ILE A 85 1.48 -5.50 -8.98
CA ILE A 85 2.51 -5.72 -7.97
C ILE A 85 3.67 -6.54 -8.51
N GLN A 86 4.84 -6.28 -7.93
CA GLN A 86 6.08 -6.92 -8.35
C GLN A 86 6.27 -8.26 -7.61
N LYS A 87 6.94 -9.20 -8.27
CA LYS A 87 7.25 -10.53 -7.74
C LYS A 87 8.24 -10.52 -6.56
N GLY A 88 8.71 -9.34 -6.13
CA GLY A 88 9.71 -9.18 -5.08
C GLY A 88 9.29 -9.77 -3.74
N THR A 89 8.06 -9.55 -3.32
CA THR A 89 7.50 -10.08 -2.08
C THR A 89 7.45 -11.61 -2.09
N ALA A 90 6.92 -12.22 -3.15
CA ALA A 90 6.87 -13.67 -3.29
C ALA A 90 8.27 -14.29 -3.34
N ARG A 91 9.20 -13.71 -4.11
CA ARG A 91 10.59 -14.16 -4.17
C ARG A 91 11.29 -14.10 -2.81
N MET A 92 11.04 -13.05 -2.03
CA MET A 92 11.60 -12.90 -0.70
C MET A 92 11.06 -13.97 0.25
N ALA A 93 9.76 -14.24 0.22
CA ALA A 93 9.14 -15.25 1.08
C ALA A 93 9.66 -16.65 0.78
N PHE A 94 9.72 -17.04 -0.50
CA PHE A 94 10.28 -18.34 -0.88
C PHE A 94 11.79 -18.43 -0.68
N GLY A 95 12.53 -17.34 -0.92
CA GLY A 95 13.98 -17.33 -0.65
C GLY A 95 14.30 -17.47 0.84
N ALA A 96 13.48 -16.92 1.72
CA ALA A 96 13.61 -17.15 3.15
C ALA A 96 13.32 -18.61 3.53
N TYR A 97 12.32 -19.23 2.90
CA TYR A 97 12.05 -20.66 3.05
C TYR A 97 13.23 -21.52 2.61
N ASP A 98 13.81 -21.25 1.44
CA ASP A 98 14.97 -21.99 0.93
C ASP A 98 16.20 -21.84 1.83
N ALA A 99 16.43 -20.65 2.38
CA ALA A 99 17.60 -20.35 3.21
C ALA A 99 17.47 -20.85 4.66
N THR A 100 16.26 -20.86 5.23
CA THR A 100 16.05 -21.06 6.67
C THR A 100 15.11 -22.22 7.02
N GLY A 101 14.40 -22.78 6.05
CA GLY A 101 13.34 -23.77 6.27
C GLY A 101 12.06 -23.21 6.88
N GLN A 102 11.93 -21.88 7.03
CA GLN A 102 10.77 -21.23 7.66
C GLN A 102 9.55 -21.28 6.76
N ASP A 103 8.64 -22.20 7.02
CA ASP A 103 7.40 -22.42 6.27
C ASP A 103 6.18 -21.65 6.81
N LYS A 104 6.28 -21.15 8.05
CA LYS A 104 5.18 -20.45 8.76
C LYS A 104 5.09 -18.97 8.46
N THR A 105 5.82 -18.49 7.45
CA THR A 105 5.77 -17.07 7.05
C THR A 105 4.35 -16.68 6.65
N LEU A 106 3.87 -15.58 7.23
CA LEU A 106 2.59 -14.96 6.91
C LEU A 106 2.81 -13.66 6.14
N ILE A 107 2.06 -13.48 5.06
CA ILE A 107 2.13 -12.27 4.23
C ILE A 107 0.82 -11.51 4.41
N TYR A 108 0.88 -10.35 5.11
CA TYR A 108 -0.27 -9.51 5.36
C TYR A 108 -0.42 -8.46 4.27
N PRO A 109 -1.52 -8.47 3.50
CA PRO A 109 -1.85 -7.37 2.61
C PRO A 109 -2.30 -6.17 3.45
N VAL A 110 -1.60 -5.03 3.29
CA VAL A 110 -1.89 -3.79 4.01
C VAL A 110 -2.10 -2.66 3.03
N GLY A 111 -3.31 -2.12 2.99
CA GLY A 111 -3.66 -0.93 2.24
C GLY A 111 -3.34 0.35 3.03
N ILE A 112 -2.64 1.29 2.41
CA ILE A 112 -2.41 2.62 2.97
C ILE A 112 -3.12 3.63 2.08
N ASN A 113 -4.23 4.18 2.58
CA ASN A 113 -5.12 5.03 1.82
C ASN A 113 -4.98 6.49 2.30
N TYR A 114 -4.38 7.33 1.48
CA TYR A 114 -4.34 8.77 1.71
C TYR A 114 -5.60 9.40 1.14
N ILE A 115 -6.41 10.08 1.94
CA ILE A 115 -7.62 10.76 1.44
C ILE A 115 -7.20 11.94 0.55
N GLU A 116 -6.34 12.82 1.08
CA GLU A 116 -5.80 13.95 0.32
C GLU A 116 -4.27 14.00 0.49
N PRO A 117 -3.50 13.39 -0.41
CA PRO A 117 -2.05 13.26 -0.23
C PRO A 117 -1.28 14.59 -0.28
N HIS A 118 -1.89 15.63 -0.87
CA HIS A 118 -1.27 16.95 -1.02
C HIS A 118 -1.67 17.95 0.08
N SER A 119 -2.58 17.56 0.96
CA SER A 119 -3.10 18.45 2.00
C SER A 119 -2.43 18.18 3.34
N PHE A 120 -2.06 19.25 4.04
CA PHE A 120 -1.60 19.15 5.41
C PHE A 120 -2.73 18.66 6.34
N ARG A 121 -2.44 17.75 7.25
CA ARG A 121 -3.43 17.13 8.16
C ARG A 121 -4.51 16.31 7.46
N SER A 122 -4.20 15.74 6.32
CA SER A 122 -5.09 14.79 5.65
C SER A 122 -5.20 13.48 6.42
N SER A 123 -6.34 12.82 6.28
CA SER A 123 -6.58 11.51 6.88
C SER A 123 -5.82 10.41 6.13
N ILE A 124 -5.27 9.48 6.92
CA ILE A 124 -4.64 8.25 6.41
C ILE A 124 -5.40 7.08 7.00
N LEU A 125 -5.91 6.21 6.15
CA LEU A 125 -6.59 4.99 6.54
C LEU A 125 -5.69 3.80 6.24
N ILE A 126 -5.40 3.01 7.27
CA ILE A 126 -4.63 1.77 7.15
C ILE A 126 -5.61 0.62 7.31
N SER A 127 -5.71 -0.21 6.28
CA SER A 127 -6.52 -1.42 6.26
C SER A 127 -5.62 -2.63 6.14
N GLN A 128 -5.93 -3.69 6.89
CA GLN A 128 -5.20 -4.95 6.85
C GLN A 128 -6.17 -6.07 6.52
N GLY A 129 -5.85 -6.82 5.47
CA GLY A 129 -6.60 -7.99 5.04
C GLY A 129 -6.12 -9.29 5.70
N GLU A 130 -6.74 -10.39 5.29
CA GLU A 130 -6.39 -11.72 5.74
C GLU A 130 -5.00 -12.13 5.25
N PRO A 131 -4.19 -12.78 6.10
CA PRO A 131 -2.85 -13.17 5.73
C PRO A 131 -2.84 -14.33 4.73
N LEU A 132 -1.95 -14.25 3.76
CA LEU A 132 -1.57 -15.38 2.92
C LEU A 132 -0.50 -16.20 3.65
N ARG A 133 -0.72 -17.51 3.78
CA ARG A 133 0.21 -18.41 4.46
C ARG A 133 1.16 -19.03 3.44
N LEU A 134 2.45 -18.83 3.61
CA LEU A 134 3.44 -19.37 2.67
C LEU A 134 3.34 -20.89 2.51
N ILE A 135 3.01 -21.59 3.61
CA ILE A 135 2.90 -23.05 3.63
C ILE A 135 1.92 -23.60 2.58
N ASP A 136 0.87 -22.84 2.24
CA ASP A 136 -0.14 -23.26 1.27
C ASP A 136 0.41 -23.29 -0.17
N TYR A 137 1.50 -22.58 -0.44
CA TYR A 137 2.14 -22.48 -1.76
C TYR A 137 3.40 -23.36 -1.89
N ILE A 138 3.95 -23.89 -0.79
CA ILE A 138 5.17 -24.70 -0.80
C ILE A 138 5.07 -25.95 -1.68
N PRO A 139 3.96 -26.72 -1.68
CA PRO A 139 3.86 -27.90 -2.55
C PRO A 139 4.05 -27.52 -4.05
N LEU A 140 3.38 -26.47 -4.49
CA LEU A 140 3.53 -25.98 -5.84
C LEU A 140 4.93 -25.39 -6.11
N TYR A 141 5.54 -24.75 -5.09
CA TYR A 141 6.89 -24.21 -5.21
C TYR A 141 7.93 -25.31 -5.44
N LYS A 142 7.81 -26.44 -4.77
CA LYS A 142 8.69 -27.60 -4.96
C LYS A 142 8.55 -28.22 -6.36
N GLU A 143 7.35 -28.19 -6.93
CA GLU A 143 7.09 -28.71 -8.26
C GLU A 143 7.51 -27.70 -9.35
N ASN A 144 7.07 -26.45 -9.21
CA ASN A 144 7.32 -25.38 -10.18
C ASN A 144 7.44 -24.01 -9.49
N PRO A 145 8.67 -23.58 -9.14
CA PRO A 145 8.93 -22.32 -8.44
C PRO A 145 8.35 -21.10 -9.15
N HIS A 146 8.46 -21.03 -10.48
CA HIS A 146 7.96 -19.89 -11.25
C HIS A 146 6.45 -19.74 -11.18
N LYS A 147 5.72 -20.86 -11.22
CA LYS A 147 4.27 -20.89 -11.11
C LYS A 147 3.81 -20.51 -9.72
N ALA A 148 4.47 -21.01 -8.69
CA ALA A 148 4.16 -20.66 -7.29
C ALA A 148 4.41 -19.18 -6.99
N ILE A 149 5.53 -18.61 -7.45
CA ILE A 149 5.82 -17.18 -7.31
C ILE A 149 4.76 -16.34 -8.01
N LYS A 150 4.31 -16.75 -9.21
CA LYS A 150 3.24 -16.05 -9.91
C LYS A 150 1.93 -16.13 -9.13
N LEU A 151 1.50 -17.32 -8.73
CA LEU A 151 0.25 -17.53 -7.99
C LEU A 151 0.22 -16.70 -6.70
N LEU A 152 1.27 -16.77 -5.88
CA LEU A 152 1.35 -15.97 -4.65
C LEU A 152 1.30 -14.47 -4.92
N THR A 153 1.90 -14.02 -6.05
CA THR A 153 1.86 -12.60 -6.45
C THR A 153 0.46 -12.18 -6.86
N ASP A 154 -0.23 -13.00 -7.66
CA ASP A 154 -1.58 -12.74 -8.14
C ASP A 154 -2.59 -12.73 -6.96
N ASP A 155 -2.46 -13.67 -6.03
CA ASP A 155 -3.29 -13.73 -4.82
C ASP A 155 -3.05 -12.52 -3.90
N LEU A 156 -1.79 -12.10 -3.75
CA LEU A 156 -1.45 -10.90 -2.97
C LEU A 156 -2.03 -9.63 -3.61
N GLU A 157 -1.97 -9.51 -4.94
CA GLU A 157 -2.58 -8.39 -5.67
C GLU A 157 -4.09 -8.36 -5.46
N PHE A 158 -4.74 -9.50 -5.56
CA PHE A 158 -6.18 -9.64 -5.33
C PHE A 158 -6.58 -9.22 -3.92
N GLN A 159 -5.82 -9.64 -2.89
CA GLN A 159 -6.10 -9.24 -1.51
C GLN A 159 -5.81 -7.75 -1.28
N LEU A 160 -4.69 -7.21 -1.81
CA LEU A 160 -4.38 -5.78 -1.71
C LEU A 160 -5.45 -4.90 -2.35
N LYS A 161 -6.04 -5.34 -3.46
CA LYS A 161 -7.15 -4.62 -4.11
C LYS A 161 -8.37 -4.44 -3.19
N LYS A 162 -8.58 -5.33 -2.24
CA LYS A 162 -9.65 -5.20 -1.24
C LYS A 162 -9.32 -4.15 -0.18
N GLU A 163 -8.05 -3.92 0.10
CA GLU A 163 -7.58 -3.05 1.18
C GLU A 163 -7.28 -1.62 0.73
N VAL A 164 -7.35 -1.33 -0.57
CA VAL A 164 -7.11 0.01 -1.11
C VAL A 164 -8.36 0.62 -1.72
N LEU A 165 -8.42 1.97 -1.69
CA LEU A 165 -9.42 2.74 -2.44
C LEU A 165 -8.97 2.81 -3.89
N HIS A 166 -9.46 1.86 -4.71
CA HIS A 166 -9.01 1.68 -6.08
C HIS A 166 -10.01 2.27 -7.07
N ILE A 167 -9.56 3.24 -7.88
CA ILE A 167 -10.33 3.84 -8.99
C ILE A 167 -9.65 3.40 -10.29
N GLU A 168 -10.43 2.77 -11.17
CA GLU A 168 -9.90 2.20 -12.42
C GLU A 168 -9.63 3.29 -13.46
N GLU A 169 -10.57 4.24 -13.61
CA GLU A 169 -10.53 5.27 -14.63
C GLU A 169 -9.97 6.58 -14.05
N LYS A 170 -8.95 7.12 -14.72
CA LYS A 170 -8.25 8.33 -14.27
C LYS A 170 -9.15 9.57 -14.24
N GLU A 171 -10.07 9.67 -15.19
CA GLU A 171 -11.06 10.76 -15.27
C GLU A 171 -12.03 10.72 -14.09
N ALA A 172 -12.39 9.50 -13.65
CA ALA A 172 -13.28 9.29 -12.51
C ALA A 172 -12.58 9.57 -11.16
N GLU A 173 -11.24 9.58 -11.12
CA GLU A 173 -10.50 9.80 -9.87
C GLU A 173 -10.80 11.17 -9.25
N LYS A 174 -10.89 12.23 -10.07
CA LYS A 174 -11.19 13.58 -9.58
C LYS A 174 -12.58 13.70 -8.97
N LEU A 175 -13.56 12.97 -9.53
CA LEU A 175 -14.92 12.92 -8.99
C LEU A 175 -14.99 12.05 -7.73
N ALA A 176 -14.33 10.91 -7.74
CA ALA A 176 -14.19 10.06 -6.58
C ALA A 176 -13.58 10.82 -5.40
N GLN A 177 -12.59 11.66 -5.66
CA GLN A 177 -11.92 12.49 -4.66
C GLN A 177 -12.90 13.42 -3.94
N THR A 178 -13.81 14.06 -4.63
CA THR A 178 -14.85 14.93 -4.03
C THR A 178 -15.71 14.14 -3.03
N GLY A 179 -16.14 12.93 -3.39
CA GLY A 179 -16.90 12.06 -2.49
C GLY A 179 -16.08 11.59 -1.28
N PHE A 180 -14.79 11.30 -1.46
CA PHE A 180 -13.90 10.95 -0.35
C PHE A 180 -13.76 12.11 0.64
N GLU A 181 -13.63 13.34 0.18
CA GLU A 181 -13.55 14.53 1.01
C GLU A 181 -14.84 14.78 1.80
N ILE A 182 -15.99 14.63 1.16
CA ILE A 182 -17.31 14.76 1.82
C ILE A 182 -17.44 13.69 2.91
N LEU A 183 -17.11 12.44 2.61
CA LEU A 183 -17.21 11.34 3.58
C LEU A 183 -16.21 11.50 4.74
N ASP A 184 -14.99 11.95 4.48
CA ASP A 184 -13.99 12.20 5.52
C ASP A 184 -14.44 13.31 6.47
N ASN A 185 -15.02 14.40 5.94
CA ASN A 185 -15.56 15.49 6.74
C ASN A 185 -16.79 15.08 7.58
N ALA A 186 -17.60 14.15 7.08
CA ALA A 186 -18.74 13.61 7.84
C ALA A 186 -18.31 12.72 9.03
N TYR A 187 -17.05 12.24 9.03
CA TYR A 187 -16.46 11.41 10.08
C TYR A 187 -15.15 12.01 10.59
N PRO A 188 -15.16 13.22 11.15
CA PRO A 188 -13.95 13.88 11.58
C PRO A 188 -13.24 13.05 12.66
N GLY A 189 -12.02 12.62 12.34
CA GLY A 189 -11.12 12.03 13.31
C GLY A 189 -10.54 13.10 14.23
N THR A 190 -10.25 12.75 15.48
CA THR A 190 -9.42 13.60 16.34
C THR A 190 -7.96 13.50 15.90
N LEU A 191 -7.19 14.58 16.08
CA LEU A 191 -5.76 14.61 15.78
C LEU A 191 -5.07 13.43 16.53
N PHE A 192 -4.35 12.54 15.80
CA PHE A 192 -3.75 11.33 16.34
C PHE A 192 -4.74 10.27 16.89
N SER A 193 -6.01 10.32 16.51
CA SER A 193 -6.93 9.22 16.82
C SER A 193 -6.55 7.97 16.04
N LEU A 194 -6.04 6.96 16.73
CA LEU A 194 -5.89 5.59 16.23
C LEU A 194 -7.24 4.83 16.33
N ALA A 195 -8.36 5.54 16.21
CA ALA A 195 -9.67 4.93 16.29
C ALA A 195 -9.86 3.96 15.11
N LYS A 196 -10.32 2.75 15.42
CA LYS A 196 -10.76 1.78 14.41
C LYS A 196 -12.01 2.33 13.74
N ASN A 197 -11.85 3.08 12.68
CA ASN A 197 -12.98 3.61 11.92
C ASN A 197 -13.29 2.73 10.69
N SER A 198 -13.71 1.49 10.95
CA SER A 198 -14.13 0.56 9.90
C SER A 198 -15.33 1.08 9.10
N GLN A 199 -16.19 1.90 9.70
CA GLN A 199 -17.35 2.47 9.01
C GLN A 199 -16.92 3.45 7.92
N LEU A 200 -15.98 4.35 8.21
CA LEU A 200 -15.45 5.28 7.20
C LEU A 200 -14.80 4.52 6.04
N PHE A 201 -13.90 3.59 6.35
CA PHE A 201 -13.24 2.79 5.30
C PHE A 201 -14.26 2.06 4.42
N ASN A 202 -15.24 1.40 5.02
CA ASN A 202 -16.28 0.67 4.28
C ASN A 202 -17.09 1.61 3.36
N ARG A 203 -17.46 2.80 3.83
CA ARG A 203 -18.20 3.78 3.01
C ARG A 203 -17.35 4.31 1.87
N LEU A 204 -16.08 4.64 2.11
CA LEU A 204 -15.15 5.06 1.07
C LEU A 204 -14.92 3.95 0.05
N LYS A 205 -14.86 2.70 0.51
CA LYS A 205 -14.72 1.52 -0.36
C LYS A 205 -15.96 1.32 -1.22
N MET A 206 -17.15 1.39 -0.64
CA MET A 206 -18.41 1.31 -1.40
C MET A 206 -18.50 2.44 -2.43
N TRP A 207 -18.11 3.65 -2.06
CA TRP A 207 -18.05 4.77 -2.98
C TRP A 207 -17.10 4.51 -4.16
N SER A 208 -15.89 3.99 -3.91
CA SER A 208 -14.95 3.66 -4.98
C SER A 208 -15.49 2.57 -5.92
N ILE A 209 -16.21 1.58 -5.40
CA ILE A 209 -16.86 0.53 -6.20
C ILE A 209 -17.97 1.14 -7.07
N GLN A 210 -18.79 2.02 -6.50
CA GLN A 210 -19.86 2.67 -7.25
C GLN A 210 -19.29 3.55 -8.38
N VAL A 211 -18.26 4.35 -8.08
CA VAL A 211 -17.56 5.17 -9.11
C VAL A 211 -17.04 4.30 -10.25
N ASN A 212 -16.39 3.18 -9.93
CA ASN A 212 -15.86 2.28 -10.97
C ASN A 212 -16.98 1.63 -11.80
N LYS A 213 -18.15 1.36 -11.21
CA LYS A 213 -19.31 0.82 -11.91
C LYS A 213 -19.88 1.85 -12.90
N GLU A 214 -20.13 3.06 -12.41
CA GLU A 214 -20.73 4.14 -13.21
C GLU A 214 -19.75 4.66 -14.31
N ALA A 215 -18.45 4.66 -14.03
CA ALA A 215 -17.46 5.06 -15.02
C ALA A 215 -17.39 4.14 -16.24
N LYS A 216 -17.87 2.90 -16.11
CA LYS A 216 -17.94 1.92 -17.20
C LYS A 216 -19.24 2.01 -18.02
N ASP A 217 -20.22 2.75 -17.54
CA ASP A 217 -21.50 2.93 -18.21
C ASP A 217 -21.49 4.24 -19.02
N PRO A 218 -21.43 4.17 -20.37
CA PRO A 218 -21.39 5.36 -21.22
C PRO A 218 -22.66 6.22 -21.14
N ASP A 219 -23.78 5.65 -20.74
CA ASP A 219 -25.07 6.32 -20.62
C ASP A 219 -25.35 6.84 -19.20
N SER A 220 -24.40 6.70 -18.29
CA SER A 220 -24.57 7.12 -16.90
C SER A 220 -24.62 8.65 -16.78
N SER A 221 -25.75 9.20 -16.40
CA SER A 221 -25.91 10.61 -16.04
C SER A 221 -25.20 10.97 -14.73
N TRP A 222 -24.91 9.97 -13.91
CA TRP A 222 -24.37 10.10 -12.57
C TRP A 222 -23.01 10.86 -12.51
N LEU A 223 -22.14 10.67 -13.52
CA LEU A 223 -20.89 11.42 -13.63
C LEU A 223 -21.15 12.90 -13.94
N VAL A 224 -22.23 13.23 -14.65
CA VAL A 224 -22.65 14.61 -14.93
C VAL A 224 -23.17 15.23 -13.64
N ASP A 225 -24.06 14.55 -12.93
CA ASP A 225 -24.65 15.00 -11.66
C ASP A 225 -23.57 15.26 -10.59
N LEU A 226 -22.53 14.42 -10.54
CA LEU A 226 -21.38 14.64 -9.66
C LEU A 226 -20.54 15.85 -10.04
N LYS A 227 -20.36 16.11 -11.33
CA LYS A 227 -19.67 17.31 -11.78
C LYS A 227 -20.43 18.57 -11.37
N GLU A 228 -21.74 18.59 -11.59
CA GLU A 228 -22.62 19.67 -11.17
C GLU A 228 -22.58 19.88 -9.65
N LEU A 229 -22.66 18.79 -8.87
CA LEU A 229 -22.53 18.85 -7.42
C LEU A 229 -21.21 19.46 -6.99
N LYS A 230 -20.11 19.07 -7.63
CA LYS A 230 -18.78 19.63 -7.38
C LYS A 230 -18.74 21.11 -7.66
N ASP A 231 -19.29 21.55 -8.79
CA ASP A 231 -19.31 22.95 -9.19
C ASP A 231 -20.18 23.79 -8.23
N ILE A 232 -21.30 23.24 -7.75
CA ILE A 232 -22.12 23.85 -6.70
C ILE A 232 -21.33 23.99 -5.40
N LEU A 233 -20.62 22.96 -4.96
CA LEU A 233 -19.80 22.99 -3.74
C LEU A 233 -18.68 24.03 -3.84
N ILE A 234 -18.03 24.13 -4.99
CA ILE A 234 -16.99 25.14 -5.25
C ILE A 234 -17.59 26.55 -5.25
N SER A 235 -18.70 26.75 -5.95
CA SER A 235 -19.35 28.05 -6.07
C SER A 235 -19.95 28.56 -4.76
N SER A 236 -20.49 27.67 -3.96
CA SER A 236 -21.07 28.00 -2.65
C SER A 236 -20.03 28.34 -1.57
N ARG A 237 -18.74 28.28 -1.92
CA ARG A 237 -17.61 28.45 -0.96
C ARG A 237 -17.72 27.57 0.30
N ILE A 238 -18.47 26.51 0.24
CA ILE A 238 -18.46 25.50 1.27
C ILE A 238 -17.08 24.85 1.22
N LYS A 239 -16.20 25.31 2.14
CA LYS A 239 -14.88 24.70 2.29
C LYS A 239 -15.11 23.27 2.75
N THR A 240 -14.65 22.33 1.98
CA THR A 240 -14.62 20.91 2.38
C THR A 240 -13.70 20.69 3.59
N LYS A 241 -12.88 21.69 3.93
CA LYS A 241 -12.07 21.74 5.16
C LYS A 241 -12.38 22.98 5.97
N TRP A 242 -12.61 22.80 7.27
CA TRP A 242 -12.68 23.89 8.23
C TRP A 242 -11.36 24.66 8.23
N PRO A 243 -11.42 26.02 8.24
CA PRO A 243 -10.23 26.82 8.49
C PRO A 243 -9.80 26.55 9.92
N PHE A 244 -8.67 25.92 10.11
CA PHE A 244 -8.09 25.84 11.43
C PHE A 244 -7.26 27.09 11.72
N PHE A 245 -7.55 27.66 12.88
CA PHE A 245 -6.71 28.60 13.59
C PHE A 245 -5.34 27.98 13.90
#